data_805f2ddaf26a7dd742277214fc049f59
#
_entry.id   805f2ddaf26a7dd742277214fc049f59
#
_cell.length_a   1.000
_cell.length_b   1.000
_cell.length_c   1.000
_cell.angle_alpha   90.00
_cell.angle_beta   90.00
_cell.angle_gamma   90.00
#
_symmetry.space_group_name_H-M   'P 1'
#
loop_
_entity.id
_entity.type
_entity.pdbx_description
1 polymer ?
#
loop_
_entity_poly.entity_id
_entity_poly.type
_entity_poly.pdbx_seq_one_letter_code
_entity_poly.pdbx_strand_id
1 'polypeptide(L)'
;MKQLSLFALVILTLVMTTTACEDKYPELGDGVYAEFITNKGTFVAKLYNEATPLTVANFVELAKGQNEMVDSTYKGKPYYNGLTFHRVMKDFMIQGGDPLASGMGNPGYVFPDEFVDTLKHDRKGILSMANGGPNNNGSQFFITVKPTPWLDGKHSVFGEIVIGQDIVDAISLVPTVKPGDKPVDDVVMNEVNIINKGNQKIIDFSKRMEELEAEVREKQAQIEQHKTDKAVLFATKKAEATELESGLKVLYTEKGNGPKPEIGDKVLVHCTGYFTNGNLFFTTYKDVAETYGVLNERNPYDPMTTDYSPEAQLIAGFREGLLDMKVGDKALMYIPSHLGYGEAGNPRAQIPGNTDLVFEV
;
A
#
# COMPACT_ATOMS: atom_id res chain seq x y z
N MET A 1 17.19 92.90 -26.23
CA MET A 1 15.89 92.48 -25.78
C MET A 1 15.82 91.00 -26.00
N LYS A 2 16.07 90.21 -24.98
CA LYS A 2 16.10 88.74 -25.04
C LYS A 2 14.96 88.16 -24.16
N GLN A 3 14.01 87.45 -24.77
CA GLN A 3 12.94 86.78 -24.08
C GLN A 3 13.53 85.49 -23.44
N LEU A 4 13.35 85.33 -22.17
CA LEU A 4 13.65 84.11 -21.40
C LEU A 4 12.37 83.28 -21.35
N SER A 5 12.33 82.14 -22.07
CA SER A 5 11.25 81.13 -22.00
C SER A 5 11.53 80.26 -20.80
N LEU A 6 10.63 80.25 -19.83
CA LEU A 6 10.62 79.37 -18.66
C LEU A 6 9.96 78.04 -19.03
N PHE A 7 10.74 76.96 -19.20
CA PHE A 7 10.23 75.62 -19.36
C PHE A 7 9.92 75.02 -17.96
N ALA A 8 8.65 74.95 -17.64
CA ALA A 8 8.20 74.22 -16.44
C ALA A 8 8.23 72.75 -16.72
N LEU A 9 9.16 71.99 -16.16
CA LEU A 9 9.25 70.55 -16.19
C LEU A 9 8.28 69.96 -15.14
N VAL A 10 7.10 69.51 -15.59
CA VAL A 10 6.17 68.76 -14.74
C VAL A 10 6.67 67.31 -14.65
N ILE A 11 7.32 66.96 -13.56
CA ILE A 11 7.67 65.59 -13.22
C ILE A 11 6.41 64.94 -12.71
N LEU A 12 5.75 64.17 -13.57
CA LEU A 12 4.62 63.29 -13.20
C LEU A 12 5.22 62.04 -12.54
N THR A 13 5.31 62.01 -11.21
CA THR A 13 5.66 60.84 -10.43
C THR A 13 4.50 59.85 -10.51
N LEU A 14 4.64 58.87 -11.41
CA LEU A 14 3.74 57.71 -11.47
C LEU A 14 4.01 56.84 -10.23
N VAL A 15 3.23 56.99 -9.19
CA VAL A 15 3.22 56.08 -8.04
C VAL A 15 2.61 54.76 -8.53
N MET A 16 3.46 53.82 -8.93
CA MET A 16 3.05 52.43 -9.10
C MET A 16 2.72 51.88 -7.70
N THR A 17 1.47 51.90 -7.33
CA THR A 17 0.99 51.08 -6.20
C THR A 17 1.09 49.65 -6.64
N THR A 18 2.20 48.99 -6.31
CA THR A 18 2.26 47.53 -6.28
C THR A 18 1.28 47.10 -5.22
N THR A 19 0.09 46.67 -5.63
CA THR A 19 -0.78 45.84 -4.77
C THR A 19 -0.01 44.55 -4.52
N ALA A 20 0.84 44.55 -3.50
CA ALA A 20 1.31 43.28 -2.93
C ALA A 20 0.05 42.50 -2.56
N CYS A 21 -0.13 41.31 -3.13
CA CYS A 21 -1.17 40.42 -2.72
C CYS A 21 -0.94 40.16 -1.22
N GLU A 22 -1.81 40.69 -0.37
CA GLU A 22 -1.71 40.53 1.07
C GLU A 22 -1.80 39.03 1.37
N ASP A 23 -0.78 38.51 2.07
CA ASP A 23 -0.76 37.09 2.43
C ASP A 23 -1.95 36.81 3.39
N LYS A 24 -2.92 36.04 2.92
CA LYS A 24 -4.17 35.77 3.66
C LYS A 24 -3.90 35.07 5.01
N TYR A 25 -2.79 34.35 5.13
CA TYR A 25 -2.42 33.56 6.30
C TYR A 25 -0.96 33.80 6.68
N PRO A 26 -0.59 35.00 7.14
CA PRO A 26 0.81 35.34 7.43
C PRO A 26 1.42 34.51 8.58
N GLU A 27 0.57 33.93 9.44
CA GLU A 27 0.96 33.03 10.53
C GLU A 27 1.40 31.65 10.10
N LEU A 28 1.09 31.22 8.87
CA LEU A 28 1.52 29.94 8.36
C LEU A 28 2.97 30.01 7.87
N GLY A 29 3.82 29.08 8.32
CA GLY A 29 5.17 28.88 7.82
C GLY A 29 5.21 28.23 6.43
N ASP A 30 6.41 27.88 5.98
CA ASP A 30 6.59 27.14 4.74
C ASP A 30 5.88 25.78 4.81
N GLY A 31 5.24 25.38 3.70
CA GLY A 31 4.46 24.14 3.64
C GLY A 31 3.40 24.17 2.57
N VAL A 32 2.73 23.02 2.41
CA VAL A 32 1.55 22.86 1.56
C VAL A 32 0.31 22.82 2.43
N TYR A 33 -0.69 23.61 2.07
CA TYR A 33 -1.93 23.73 2.83
C TYR A 33 -3.14 23.65 1.92
N ALA A 34 -4.26 23.17 2.46
CA ALA A 34 -5.56 23.19 1.82
C ALA A 34 -6.51 24.09 2.62
N GLU A 35 -7.01 25.14 1.97
CA GLU A 35 -8.07 26.00 2.49
C GLU A 35 -9.42 25.45 2.03
N PHE A 36 -10.27 25.10 2.98
CA PHE A 36 -11.65 24.66 2.73
C PHE A 36 -12.61 25.81 3.03
N ILE A 37 -13.22 26.35 1.99
CA ILE A 37 -14.27 27.36 2.10
C ILE A 37 -15.61 26.63 2.05
N THR A 38 -16.31 26.55 3.18
CA THR A 38 -17.59 25.86 3.26
C THR A 38 -18.75 26.84 3.53
N ASN A 39 -19.98 26.37 3.34
CA ASN A 39 -21.18 27.11 3.75
C ASN A 39 -21.34 27.20 5.29
N LYS A 40 -20.44 26.63 6.08
CA LYS A 40 -20.40 26.68 7.55
C LYS A 40 -19.23 27.48 8.09
N GLY A 41 -18.31 27.94 7.23
CA GLY A 41 -17.10 28.68 7.59
C GLY A 41 -15.88 28.13 6.87
N THR A 42 -14.74 28.77 7.11
CA THR A 42 -13.46 28.42 6.48
C THR A 42 -12.53 27.78 7.49
N PHE A 43 -11.82 26.74 7.09
CA PHE A 43 -10.74 26.12 7.86
C PHE A 43 -9.56 25.76 6.94
N VAL A 44 -8.38 25.60 7.53
CA VAL A 44 -7.14 25.29 6.78
C VAL A 44 -6.49 24.07 7.38
N ALA A 45 -6.12 23.14 6.49
CA ALA A 45 -5.34 21.95 6.83
C ALA A 45 -3.90 22.11 6.32
N LYS A 46 -2.90 21.75 7.12
CA LYS A 46 -1.53 21.49 6.68
C LYS A 46 -1.48 20.11 6.05
N LEU A 47 -0.88 19.98 4.87
CA LEU A 47 -0.67 18.72 4.19
C LEU A 47 0.77 18.21 4.41
N TYR A 48 0.92 16.93 4.73
CA TYR A 48 2.20 16.31 5.06
C TYR A 48 2.95 15.85 3.80
N ASN A 49 3.24 16.82 2.91
CA ASN A 49 3.82 16.58 1.60
C ASN A 49 5.14 15.78 1.59
N GLU A 50 5.96 15.88 2.64
CA GLU A 50 7.21 15.12 2.74
C GLU A 50 6.98 13.68 3.24
N ALA A 51 6.00 13.49 4.12
CA ALA A 51 5.75 12.21 4.76
C ALA A 51 4.82 11.30 3.93
N THR A 52 3.82 11.89 3.25
CA THR A 52 2.85 11.17 2.41
C THR A 52 2.71 11.84 1.05
N PRO A 53 3.81 11.85 0.25
CA PRO A 53 3.89 12.64 -0.97
C PRO A 53 2.88 12.21 -2.05
N LEU A 54 2.57 10.91 -2.20
CA LEU A 54 1.61 10.42 -3.19
C LEU A 54 0.19 10.84 -2.82
N THR A 55 -0.20 10.67 -1.56
CA THR A 55 -1.53 11.04 -1.06
C THR A 55 -1.77 12.55 -1.17
N VAL A 56 -0.75 13.35 -0.79
CA VAL A 56 -0.82 14.82 -0.92
C VAL A 56 -0.88 15.24 -2.38
N ALA A 57 -0.08 14.64 -3.27
CA ALA A 57 -0.11 14.94 -4.70
C ALA A 57 -1.50 14.65 -5.30
N ASN A 58 -2.08 13.47 -5.00
CA ASN A 58 -3.45 13.13 -5.38
C ASN A 58 -4.45 14.21 -4.96
N PHE A 59 -4.44 14.58 -3.67
CA PHE A 59 -5.35 15.57 -3.13
C PHE A 59 -5.16 16.95 -3.80
N VAL A 60 -3.92 17.39 -3.95
CA VAL A 60 -3.57 18.70 -4.55
C VAL A 60 -3.99 18.75 -6.03
N GLU A 61 -3.69 17.72 -6.81
CA GLU A 61 -4.05 17.70 -8.23
C GLU A 61 -5.56 17.62 -8.45
N LEU A 62 -6.28 16.86 -7.63
CA LEU A 62 -7.75 16.85 -7.63
C LEU A 62 -8.31 18.23 -7.26
N ALA A 63 -7.82 18.86 -6.19
CA ALA A 63 -8.27 20.19 -5.77
C ALA A 63 -8.04 21.27 -6.86
N LYS A 64 -6.94 21.16 -7.62
CA LYS A 64 -6.61 22.08 -8.70
C LYS A 64 -7.24 21.73 -10.06
N GLY A 65 -7.87 20.54 -10.18
CA GLY A 65 -8.37 20.03 -11.46
C GLY A 65 -7.26 19.67 -12.45
N GLN A 66 -6.08 19.29 -11.94
CA GLN A 66 -4.88 18.97 -12.71
C GLN A 66 -4.58 17.46 -12.79
N ASN A 67 -5.36 16.63 -12.10
CA ASN A 67 -5.16 15.19 -12.10
C ASN A 67 -5.53 14.57 -13.46
N GLU A 68 -4.54 13.94 -14.13
CA GLU A 68 -4.71 13.35 -15.46
C GLU A 68 -5.42 11.99 -15.43
N MET A 69 -5.42 11.30 -14.29
CA MET A 69 -6.04 9.98 -14.13
C MET A 69 -7.53 10.05 -13.80
N VAL A 70 -8.02 11.23 -13.42
CA VAL A 70 -9.42 11.41 -13.02
C VAL A 70 -10.38 11.08 -14.18
N ASP A 71 -11.54 10.53 -13.83
CA ASP A 71 -12.62 10.26 -14.82
C ASP A 71 -12.90 11.50 -15.69
N SER A 72 -13.15 11.28 -16.96
CA SER A 72 -13.36 12.32 -17.97
C SER A 72 -14.40 13.37 -17.58
N THR A 73 -15.40 12.99 -16.78
CA THR A 73 -16.44 13.87 -16.25
C THR A 73 -15.88 15.00 -15.39
N TYR A 74 -14.75 14.76 -14.72
CA TYR A 74 -14.14 15.67 -13.76
C TYR A 74 -12.84 16.32 -14.27
N LYS A 75 -12.33 15.94 -15.45
CA LYS A 75 -11.09 16.49 -16.03
C LYS A 75 -11.15 18.01 -16.16
N GLY A 76 -10.04 18.67 -15.77
CA GLY A 76 -9.87 20.10 -15.87
C GLY A 76 -10.74 20.93 -14.92
N LYS A 77 -11.39 20.30 -13.93
CA LYS A 77 -12.24 20.96 -12.94
C LYS A 77 -11.69 20.75 -11.54
N PRO A 78 -11.69 21.77 -10.67
CA PRO A 78 -11.45 21.61 -9.24
C PRO A 78 -12.43 20.58 -8.66
N TYR A 79 -11.92 19.37 -8.39
CA TYR A 79 -12.75 18.19 -8.10
C TYR A 79 -13.62 18.34 -6.85
N TYR A 80 -13.06 18.96 -5.80
CA TYR A 80 -13.75 19.08 -4.51
C TYR A 80 -14.78 20.21 -4.45
N ASN A 81 -14.74 21.16 -5.40
CA ASN A 81 -15.63 22.31 -5.39
C ASN A 81 -17.08 21.85 -5.63
N GLY A 82 -17.97 22.24 -4.72
CA GLY A 82 -19.37 21.85 -4.74
C GLY A 82 -19.68 20.49 -4.14
N LEU A 83 -18.66 19.68 -3.77
CA LEU A 83 -18.88 18.43 -3.05
C LEU A 83 -19.29 18.68 -1.58
N THR A 84 -19.89 17.67 -0.96
CA THR A 84 -20.41 17.78 0.40
C THR A 84 -19.60 16.92 1.38
N PHE A 85 -19.68 17.27 2.66
CA PHE A 85 -19.43 16.34 3.75
C PHE A 85 -20.67 15.46 3.88
N HIS A 86 -20.69 14.39 3.10
CA HIS A 86 -21.86 13.51 2.93
C HIS A 86 -22.12 12.59 4.12
N ARG A 87 -21.15 12.42 5.02
CA ARG A 87 -21.26 11.62 6.24
C ARG A 87 -20.62 12.36 7.40
N VAL A 88 -21.41 12.65 8.41
CA VAL A 88 -21.01 13.41 9.60
C VAL A 88 -21.41 12.64 10.84
N MET A 89 -20.43 12.23 11.64
CA MET A 89 -20.65 11.48 12.87
C MET A 89 -20.10 12.27 14.06
N LYS A 90 -21.00 12.73 14.91
CA LYS A 90 -20.63 13.34 16.18
C LYS A 90 -19.70 12.42 16.97
N ASP A 91 -18.70 13.00 17.62
CA ASP A 91 -17.70 12.27 18.42
C ASP A 91 -16.90 11.22 17.62
N PHE A 92 -16.78 11.41 16.29
CA PHE A 92 -15.96 10.53 15.46
C PHE A 92 -15.24 11.33 14.35
N MET A 93 -15.92 11.66 13.24
CA MET A 93 -15.31 12.33 12.08
C MET A 93 -16.34 13.01 11.18
N ILE A 94 -15.86 13.88 10.29
CA ILE A 94 -16.61 14.37 9.14
C ILE A 94 -15.95 13.85 7.87
N GLN A 95 -16.72 13.28 6.92
CA GLN A 95 -16.22 12.63 5.71
C GLN A 95 -16.80 13.30 4.47
N GLY A 96 -15.92 13.62 3.52
CA GLY A 96 -16.24 14.25 2.24
C GLY A 96 -15.44 13.69 1.09
N GLY A 97 -15.46 14.40 -0.08
CA GLY A 97 -14.68 14.02 -1.25
C GLY A 97 -15.32 12.94 -2.15
N ASP A 98 -16.57 12.58 -1.90
CA ASP A 98 -17.36 11.67 -2.74
C ASP A 98 -18.19 12.49 -3.76
N PRO A 99 -17.98 12.34 -5.07
CA PRO A 99 -18.73 13.07 -6.08
C PRO A 99 -20.21 12.64 -6.19
N LEU A 100 -20.57 11.47 -5.63
CA LEU A 100 -21.92 10.95 -5.60
C LEU A 100 -22.64 11.21 -4.25
N ALA A 101 -21.91 11.69 -3.25
CA ALA A 101 -22.41 11.89 -1.88
C ALA A 101 -23.09 10.65 -1.28
N SER A 102 -22.67 9.46 -1.67
CA SER A 102 -23.23 8.15 -1.31
C SER A 102 -22.30 7.28 -0.45
N GLY A 103 -21.03 7.67 -0.35
CA GLY A 103 -19.94 6.85 0.21
C GLY A 103 -19.32 5.88 -0.81
N MET A 104 -19.88 5.79 -2.04
CA MET A 104 -19.45 4.84 -3.07
C MET A 104 -18.73 5.50 -4.26
N GLY A 105 -18.78 6.83 -4.38
CA GLY A 105 -18.15 7.57 -5.46
C GLY A 105 -16.63 7.60 -5.29
N ASN A 106 -15.93 7.64 -6.43
CA ASN A 106 -14.47 7.72 -6.49
C ASN A 106 -14.04 8.55 -7.72
N PRO A 107 -12.76 8.89 -7.85
CA PRO A 107 -12.27 9.73 -8.95
C PRO A 107 -12.08 8.97 -10.28
N GLY A 108 -12.38 7.66 -10.33
CA GLY A 108 -12.17 6.81 -11.50
C GLY A 108 -10.93 5.90 -11.39
N TYR A 109 -10.17 6.00 -10.30
CA TYR A 109 -8.99 5.19 -10.01
C TYR A 109 -8.85 4.98 -8.50
N VAL A 110 -7.91 4.10 -8.14
CA VAL A 110 -7.46 3.90 -6.76
C VAL A 110 -5.94 3.95 -6.70
N PHE A 111 -5.39 4.24 -5.50
CA PHE A 111 -3.96 4.29 -5.27
C PHE A 111 -3.58 3.64 -3.93
N PRO A 112 -2.31 3.22 -3.75
CA PRO A 112 -1.86 2.50 -2.56
C PRO A 112 -1.86 3.35 -1.31
N ASP A 113 -1.85 2.69 -0.15
CA ASP A 113 -1.71 3.31 1.15
C ASP A 113 -0.30 3.88 1.36
N GLU A 114 -0.21 4.99 2.09
CA GLU A 114 1.03 5.55 2.63
C GLU A 114 0.94 5.60 4.16
N PHE A 115 1.34 4.51 4.82
CA PHE A 115 1.38 4.45 6.28
C PHE A 115 2.74 4.91 6.80
N VAL A 116 2.71 5.86 7.73
CA VAL A 116 3.90 6.40 8.40
C VAL A 116 3.74 6.22 9.90
N ASP A 117 4.68 5.54 10.54
CA ASP A 117 4.56 5.15 11.95
C ASP A 117 4.40 6.32 12.92
N THR A 118 4.88 7.49 12.56
CA THR A 118 4.75 8.72 13.37
C THR A 118 3.45 9.47 13.13
N LEU A 119 2.68 9.14 12.08
CA LEU A 119 1.41 9.78 11.76
C LEU A 119 0.26 8.92 12.28
N LYS A 120 -0.43 9.41 13.31
CA LYS A 120 -1.47 8.69 14.04
C LYS A 120 -2.77 9.50 14.11
N HIS A 121 -3.87 8.79 14.31
CA HIS A 121 -5.17 9.38 14.61
C HIS A 121 -5.32 9.65 16.12
N ASP A 122 -4.32 10.28 16.73
CA ASP A 122 -4.17 10.44 18.17
C ASP A 122 -4.90 11.68 18.75
N ARG A 123 -5.44 12.52 17.89
CA ARG A 123 -6.12 13.76 18.24
C ARG A 123 -7.23 14.11 17.26
N LYS A 124 -8.01 15.14 17.56
CA LYS A 124 -8.94 15.78 16.61
C LYS A 124 -8.18 16.59 15.56
N GLY A 125 -8.82 16.82 14.43
CA GLY A 125 -8.28 17.62 13.32
C GLY A 125 -7.33 16.83 12.40
N ILE A 126 -7.16 15.53 12.58
CA ILE A 126 -6.36 14.70 11.66
C ILE A 126 -7.13 14.51 10.35
N LEU A 127 -6.46 14.83 9.24
CA LEU A 127 -6.93 14.62 7.88
C LEU A 127 -6.38 13.29 7.35
N SER A 128 -7.28 12.38 6.95
CA SER A 128 -6.92 11.02 6.58
C SER A 128 -7.79 10.51 5.44
N MET A 129 -7.26 9.56 4.64
CA MET A 129 -7.99 8.98 3.50
C MET A 129 -9.08 8.01 3.97
N ALA A 130 -10.29 8.17 3.44
CA ALA A 130 -11.29 7.12 3.49
C ALA A 130 -11.01 6.10 2.38
N ASN A 131 -11.12 4.82 2.68
CA ASN A 131 -10.87 3.72 1.73
C ASN A 131 -11.84 2.55 1.95
N GLY A 132 -11.96 1.70 0.94
CA GLY A 132 -12.76 0.46 0.97
C GLY A 132 -11.96 -0.79 1.38
N GLY A 133 -10.75 -0.63 1.92
CA GLY A 133 -9.80 -1.68 2.28
C GLY A 133 -8.38 -1.30 1.89
N PRO A 134 -7.39 -2.18 2.10
CA PRO A 134 -5.99 -1.88 1.81
C PRO A 134 -5.75 -1.46 0.35
N ASN A 135 -4.93 -0.43 0.16
CA ASN A 135 -4.55 0.09 -1.17
C ASN A 135 -5.76 0.51 -2.04
N ASN A 136 -6.84 0.95 -1.42
CA ASN A 136 -8.06 1.36 -2.12
C ASN A 136 -8.43 2.83 -1.79
N ASN A 137 -7.44 3.71 -1.85
CA ASN A 137 -7.62 5.15 -1.67
C ASN A 137 -8.08 5.79 -2.99
N GLY A 138 -8.91 6.82 -2.90
CA GLY A 138 -9.40 7.57 -4.07
C GLY A 138 -9.43 9.07 -3.79
N SER A 139 -10.62 9.69 -3.81
CA SER A 139 -10.83 11.11 -3.50
C SER A 139 -11.43 11.35 -2.13
N GLN A 140 -12.03 10.33 -1.50
CA GLN A 140 -12.72 10.51 -0.23
C GLN A 140 -11.72 10.63 0.93
N PHE A 141 -11.99 11.57 1.82
CA PHE A 141 -11.20 11.83 3.02
C PHE A 141 -12.11 12.09 4.22
N PHE A 142 -11.55 12.00 5.41
CA PHE A 142 -12.23 12.39 6.64
C PHE A 142 -11.34 13.24 7.54
N ILE A 143 -11.98 14.01 8.41
CA ILE A 143 -11.31 14.82 9.44
C ILE A 143 -11.83 14.33 10.79
N THR A 144 -10.93 13.94 11.68
CA THR A 144 -11.29 13.46 13.02
C THR A 144 -11.75 14.59 13.92
N VAL A 145 -12.74 14.32 14.78
CA VAL A 145 -13.19 15.28 15.80
C VAL A 145 -12.86 14.82 17.22
N LYS A 146 -12.20 13.67 17.35
CA LYS A 146 -11.56 13.14 18.56
C LYS A 146 -10.48 12.12 18.17
N PRO A 147 -9.66 11.61 19.12
CA PRO A 147 -8.73 10.51 18.86
C PRO A 147 -9.46 9.25 18.38
N THR A 148 -8.90 8.59 17.32
CA THR A 148 -9.46 7.39 16.72
C THR A 148 -8.36 6.36 16.43
N PRO A 149 -7.59 5.90 17.44
CA PRO A 149 -6.36 5.10 17.24
C PRO A 149 -6.60 3.74 16.57
N TRP A 150 -7.83 3.24 16.56
CA TRP A 150 -8.19 1.99 15.85
C TRP A 150 -8.11 2.10 14.31
N LEU A 151 -7.94 3.32 13.78
CA LEU A 151 -7.75 3.61 12.34
C LEU A 151 -6.27 3.60 11.94
N ASP A 152 -5.34 3.60 12.90
CA ASP A 152 -3.90 3.56 12.64
C ASP A 152 -3.51 2.31 11.84
N GLY A 153 -2.65 2.49 10.81
CA GLY A 153 -2.24 1.42 9.90
C GLY A 153 -3.36 0.87 9.00
N LYS A 154 -4.50 1.58 8.89
CA LYS A 154 -5.62 1.24 8.01
C LYS A 154 -6.02 2.38 7.09
N HIS A 155 -5.76 3.62 7.50
CA HIS A 155 -6.07 4.82 6.75
C HIS A 155 -4.83 5.72 6.70
N SER A 156 -4.52 6.26 5.53
CA SER A 156 -3.34 7.11 5.30
C SER A 156 -3.59 8.51 5.85
N VAL A 157 -2.91 8.85 6.94
CA VAL A 157 -2.94 10.21 7.50
C VAL A 157 -2.07 11.10 6.61
N PHE A 158 -2.62 12.20 6.07
CA PHE A 158 -1.90 13.06 5.15
C PHE A 158 -1.95 14.55 5.50
N GLY A 159 -2.52 14.91 6.66
CA GLY A 159 -2.58 16.29 7.11
C GLY A 159 -3.24 16.47 8.47
N GLU A 160 -3.32 17.71 8.89
CA GLU A 160 -4.02 18.15 10.10
C GLU A 160 -4.59 19.55 9.95
N ILE A 161 -5.67 19.84 10.68
CA ILE A 161 -6.27 21.17 10.74
C ILE A 161 -5.37 22.09 11.58
N VAL A 162 -4.98 23.22 10.99
CA VAL A 162 -4.13 24.23 11.64
C VAL A 162 -4.89 25.55 11.93
N ILE A 163 -5.96 25.83 11.19
CA ILE A 163 -6.84 26.98 11.40
C ILE A 163 -8.28 26.54 11.28
N GLY A 164 -9.18 27.03 12.14
CA GLY A 164 -10.61 26.81 12.04
C GLY A 164 -11.09 25.44 12.55
N GLN A 165 -10.40 24.86 13.53
CA GLN A 165 -10.85 23.61 14.17
C GLN A 165 -12.26 23.73 14.76
N ASP A 166 -12.67 24.91 15.24
CA ASP A 166 -14.00 25.23 15.73
C ASP A 166 -15.08 25.10 14.64
N ILE A 167 -14.74 25.40 13.38
CA ILE A 167 -15.64 25.18 12.23
C ILE A 167 -15.84 23.69 11.98
N VAL A 168 -14.75 22.88 12.02
CA VAL A 168 -14.82 21.41 11.90
C VAL A 168 -15.65 20.81 13.04
N ASP A 169 -15.44 21.29 14.26
CA ASP A 169 -16.22 20.88 15.44
C ASP A 169 -17.71 21.24 15.25
N ALA A 170 -18.03 22.44 14.76
CA ALA A 170 -19.41 22.86 14.49
C ALA A 170 -20.07 22.03 13.39
N ILE A 171 -19.33 21.69 12.31
CA ILE A 171 -19.82 20.77 11.25
C ILE A 171 -20.16 19.41 11.86
N SER A 172 -19.36 18.91 12.78
CA SER A 172 -19.57 17.59 13.39
C SER A 172 -20.86 17.48 14.21
N LEU A 173 -21.45 18.62 14.56
CA LEU A 173 -22.66 18.74 15.40
C LEU A 173 -23.93 19.03 14.59
N VAL A 174 -23.87 19.13 13.26
CA VAL A 174 -25.07 19.35 12.45
C VAL A 174 -26.05 18.18 12.59
N PRO A 175 -27.34 18.40 12.49
CA PRO A 175 -28.35 17.32 12.49
C PRO A 175 -28.09 16.37 11.31
N THR A 176 -28.18 15.06 11.57
CA THR A 176 -27.97 14.01 10.53
C THR A 176 -29.14 13.03 10.49
N VAL A 177 -29.32 12.39 9.32
CA VAL A 177 -30.34 11.36 9.08
C VAL A 177 -29.71 9.98 9.16
N LYS A 178 -30.38 9.05 9.82
CA LYS A 178 -30.03 7.62 9.89
C LYS A 178 -30.87 6.80 8.90
N PRO A 179 -30.34 5.74 8.29
CA PRO A 179 -28.93 5.33 8.34
C PRO A 179 -28.04 6.21 7.45
N GLY A 180 -26.71 6.17 7.64
CA GLY A 180 -25.74 6.83 6.77
C GLY A 180 -25.15 8.12 7.32
N ASP A 181 -25.72 8.70 8.37
CA ASP A 181 -25.20 9.92 9.02
C ASP A 181 -25.05 11.13 8.05
N LYS A 182 -25.93 11.20 7.03
CA LYS A 182 -25.97 12.32 6.11
C LYS A 182 -26.52 13.56 6.80
N PRO A 183 -25.88 14.76 6.68
CA PRO A 183 -26.45 16.02 7.17
C PRO A 183 -27.84 16.27 6.60
N VAL A 184 -28.78 16.78 7.44
CA VAL A 184 -30.12 17.20 7.02
C VAL A 184 -30.02 18.34 6.01
N ASP A 185 -29.19 19.34 6.33
CA ASP A 185 -28.82 20.42 5.42
C ASP A 185 -27.40 20.15 4.91
N ASP A 186 -27.21 20.14 3.61
CA ASP A 186 -25.92 19.83 3.01
C ASP A 186 -24.82 20.78 3.52
N VAL A 187 -23.71 20.20 3.96
CA VAL A 187 -22.48 20.92 4.29
C VAL A 187 -21.58 20.88 3.05
N VAL A 188 -21.57 22.00 2.32
CA VAL A 188 -20.95 22.11 1.00
C VAL A 188 -19.54 22.70 1.12
N MET A 189 -18.55 22.08 0.48
CA MET A 189 -17.25 22.65 0.18
C MET A 189 -17.40 23.53 -1.06
N ASN A 190 -17.60 24.83 -0.86
CA ASN A 190 -17.77 25.77 -1.99
C ASN A 190 -16.48 25.81 -2.82
N GLU A 191 -15.33 25.88 -2.16
CA GLU A 191 -14.01 25.87 -2.79
C GLU A 191 -13.00 25.12 -1.90
N VAL A 192 -12.05 24.44 -2.54
CA VAL A 192 -10.87 23.89 -1.88
C VAL A 192 -9.63 24.43 -2.60
N ASN A 193 -8.94 25.37 -1.95
CA ASN A 193 -7.79 26.08 -2.51
C ASN A 193 -6.48 25.53 -1.94
N ILE A 194 -5.47 25.37 -2.79
CA ILE A 194 -4.14 24.93 -2.38
C ILE A 194 -3.22 26.14 -2.20
N ILE A 195 -2.64 26.25 -1.01
CA ILE A 195 -1.66 27.27 -0.63
C ILE A 195 -0.30 26.57 -0.52
N ASN A 196 0.67 27.01 -1.34
CA ASN A 196 2.03 26.49 -1.32
C ASN A 196 2.98 27.61 -0.88
N LYS A 197 3.35 27.61 0.41
CA LYS A 197 4.31 28.57 0.97
C LYS A 197 5.74 28.02 0.90
N GLY A 198 6.68 28.87 0.51
CA GLY A 198 8.08 28.47 0.34
C GLY A 198 8.31 27.58 -0.90
N ASN A 199 7.38 27.59 -1.87
CA ASN A 199 7.48 26.85 -3.14
C ASN A 199 7.87 25.37 -2.94
N GLN A 200 7.16 24.68 -2.02
CA GLN A 200 7.39 23.27 -1.75
C GLN A 200 7.23 22.45 -3.04
N LYS A 201 8.14 21.50 -3.27
CA LYS A 201 8.06 20.59 -4.39
C LYS A 201 6.96 19.52 -4.11
N ILE A 202 5.93 19.50 -4.90
CA ILE A 202 4.91 18.46 -4.90
C ILE A 202 5.24 17.55 -6.08
N ILE A 203 5.21 16.23 -5.87
CA ILE A 203 5.42 15.28 -6.95
C ILE A 203 4.24 15.28 -7.92
N ASP A 204 4.46 14.82 -9.13
CA ASP A 204 3.39 14.55 -10.11
C ASP A 204 2.76 13.20 -9.76
N PHE A 205 1.47 13.21 -9.44
CA PHE A 205 0.73 12.01 -9.03
C PHE A 205 0.67 10.98 -10.14
N SER A 206 0.27 11.39 -11.34
CA SER A 206 0.07 10.48 -12.47
C SER A 206 1.37 9.81 -12.86
N LYS A 207 2.46 10.58 -12.92
CA LYS A 207 3.80 10.04 -13.19
C LYS A 207 4.25 9.05 -12.13
N ARG A 208 4.03 9.37 -10.83
CA ARG A 208 4.41 8.45 -9.75
C ARG A 208 3.59 7.17 -9.77
N MET A 209 2.31 7.23 -10.14
CA MET A 209 1.48 6.04 -10.33
C MET A 209 1.99 5.17 -11.47
N GLU A 210 2.38 5.76 -12.61
CA GLU A 210 3.00 5.01 -13.72
C GLU A 210 4.31 4.32 -13.30
N GLU A 211 5.15 5.01 -12.51
CA GLU A 211 6.38 4.45 -11.96
C GLU A 211 6.09 3.27 -11.03
N LEU A 212 5.12 3.40 -10.11
CA LEU A 212 4.71 2.33 -9.20
C LEU A 212 4.16 1.10 -9.95
N GLU A 213 3.34 1.32 -10.97
CA GLU A 213 2.85 0.23 -11.81
C GLU A 213 3.99 -0.45 -12.59
N ALA A 214 4.98 0.31 -13.06
CA ALA A 214 6.16 -0.24 -13.72
C ALA A 214 7.00 -1.07 -12.73
N GLU A 215 7.23 -0.58 -11.51
CA GLU A 215 7.92 -1.31 -10.43
C GLU A 215 7.22 -2.64 -10.11
N VAL A 216 5.89 -2.63 -10.01
CA VAL A 216 5.09 -3.85 -9.77
C VAL A 216 5.20 -4.83 -10.95
N ARG A 217 5.10 -4.35 -12.20
CA ARG A 217 5.26 -5.19 -13.39
C ARG A 217 6.65 -5.81 -13.47
N GLU A 218 7.69 -5.04 -13.19
CA GLU A 218 9.06 -5.53 -13.19
C GLU A 218 9.26 -6.62 -12.12
N LYS A 219 8.81 -6.36 -10.89
CA LYS A 219 8.87 -7.35 -9.81
C LYS A 219 8.13 -8.64 -10.16
N GLN A 220 6.94 -8.52 -10.75
CA GLN A 220 6.18 -9.69 -11.18
C GLN A 220 6.90 -10.46 -12.29
N ALA A 221 7.50 -9.77 -13.26
CA ALA A 221 8.30 -10.40 -14.31
C ALA A 221 9.52 -11.14 -13.76
N GLN A 222 10.20 -10.58 -12.75
CA GLN A 222 11.32 -11.23 -12.07
C GLN A 222 10.87 -12.52 -11.35
N ILE A 223 9.72 -12.48 -10.67
CA ILE A 223 9.14 -13.67 -10.03
C ILE A 223 8.81 -14.76 -11.06
N GLU A 224 8.17 -14.41 -12.17
CA GLU A 224 7.82 -15.39 -13.22
C GLU A 224 9.07 -15.95 -13.92
N GLN A 225 10.10 -15.14 -14.12
CA GLN A 225 11.40 -15.62 -14.64
C GLN A 225 12.02 -16.62 -13.65
N HIS A 226 12.04 -16.29 -12.35
CA HIS A 226 12.57 -17.17 -11.32
C HIS A 226 11.84 -18.52 -11.26
N LYS A 227 10.50 -18.53 -11.38
CA LYS A 227 9.71 -19.77 -11.47
C LYS A 227 10.11 -20.60 -12.70
N THR A 228 10.26 -19.94 -13.85
CA THR A 228 10.67 -20.59 -15.09
C THR A 228 12.06 -21.22 -14.97
N ASP A 229 13.01 -20.50 -14.41
CA ASP A 229 14.37 -20.99 -14.19
C ASP A 229 14.39 -22.20 -13.24
N LYS A 230 13.58 -22.15 -12.17
CA LYS A 230 13.40 -23.29 -11.25
C LYS A 230 12.79 -24.50 -11.95
N ALA A 231 11.79 -24.34 -12.79
CA ALA A 231 11.18 -25.42 -13.56
C ALA A 231 12.20 -26.09 -14.50
N VAL A 232 13.01 -25.30 -15.21
CA VAL A 232 14.10 -25.79 -16.08
C VAL A 232 15.15 -26.53 -15.25
N LEU A 233 15.57 -25.98 -14.12
CA LEU A 233 16.51 -26.62 -13.21
C LEU A 233 15.98 -27.98 -12.75
N PHE A 234 14.73 -28.05 -12.29
CA PHE A 234 14.12 -29.29 -11.82
C PHE A 234 14.02 -30.34 -12.94
N ALA A 235 13.60 -29.95 -14.13
CA ALA A 235 13.52 -30.86 -15.27
C ALA A 235 14.92 -31.42 -15.64
N THR A 236 15.92 -30.57 -15.65
CA THR A 236 17.31 -30.97 -15.97
C THR A 236 17.86 -31.88 -14.87
N LYS A 237 17.73 -31.51 -13.60
CA LYS A 237 18.29 -32.24 -12.47
C LYS A 237 17.54 -33.55 -12.16
N LYS A 238 16.28 -33.69 -12.57
CA LYS A 238 15.52 -34.94 -12.42
C LYS A 238 16.18 -36.12 -13.14
N ALA A 239 16.86 -35.87 -14.26
CA ALA A 239 17.56 -36.91 -15.01
C ALA A 239 18.85 -37.41 -14.31
N GLU A 240 19.44 -36.58 -13.43
CA GLU A 240 20.63 -36.92 -12.65
C GLU A 240 20.29 -37.63 -11.33
N ALA A 241 19.01 -37.63 -10.94
CA ALA A 241 18.56 -38.14 -9.64
C ALA A 241 18.48 -39.67 -9.64
N THR A 242 18.84 -40.27 -8.51
CA THR A 242 18.69 -41.72 -8.29
C THR A 242 17.21 -42.05 -7.99
N GLU A 243 16.65 -42.98 -8.71
CA GLU A 243 15.30 -43.47 -8.50
C GLU A 243 15.29 -44.63 -7.51
N LEU A 244 14.46 -44.55 -6.47
CA LEU A 244 14.27 -45.59 -5.50
C LEU A 244 13.12 -46.54 -5.93
N GLU A 245 13.00 -47.72 -5.30
CA GLU A 245 11.95 -48.73 -5.64
C GLU A 245 10.53 -48.16 -5.51
N SER A 246 10.31 -47.21 -4.63
CA SER A 246 9.04 -46.51 -4.44
C SER A 246 8.64 -45.59 -5.59
N GLY A 247 9.60 -45.20 -6.45
CA GLY A 247 9.47 -44.19 -7.48
C GLY A 247 9.92 -42.78 -7.01
N LEU A 248 10.33 -42.61 -5.76
CA LEU A 248 10.98 -41.38 -5.29
C LEU A 248 12.31 -41.20 -6.01
N LYS A 249 12.61 -39.97 -6.49
CA LYS A 249 13.94 -39.65 -7.04
C LYS A 249 14.63 -38.65 -6.12
N VAL A 250 15.89 -38.95 -5.78
CA VAL A 250 16.71 -38.13 -4.90
C VAL A 250 18.03 -37.75 -5.59
N LEU A 251 18.32 -36.46 -5.60
CA LEU A 251 19.61 -35.92 -6.03
C LEU A 251 20.26 -35.16 -4.89
N TYR A 252 21.32 -35.68 -4.34
CA TYR A 252 22.12 -34.95 -3.37
C TYR A 252 22.90 -33.83 -4.05
N THR A 253 22.64 -32.59 -3.64
CA THR A 253 23.33 -31.39 -4.14
C THR A 253 24.55 -31.05 -3.28
N GLU A 254 24.53 -31.45 -2.00
CA GLU A 254 25.64 -31.32 -1.06
C GLU A 254 25.63 -32.49 -0.10
N LYS A 255 26.82 -33.05 0.22
CA LYS A 255 26.99 -34.09 1.23
C LYS A 255 27.47 -33.47 2.54
N GLY A 256 26.68 -33.59 3.60
CA GLY A 256 27.02 -33.16 4.94
C GLY A 256 28.08 -34.05 5.61
N ASN A 257 28.75 -33.47 6.59
CA ASN A 257 29.76 -34.16 7.41
C ASN A 257 29.23 -34.56 8.80
N GLY A 258 27.95 -34.24 9.07
CA GLY A 258 27.33 -34.57 10.35
C GLY A 258 26.97 -36.06 10.51
N PRO A 259 26.55 -36.46 11.68
CA PRO A 259 26.12 -37.84 11.95
C PRO A 259 24.81 -38.15 11.21
N LYS A 260 24.57 -39.43 10.94
CA LYS A 260 23.25 -39.90 10.56
C LYS A 260 22.40 -39.98 11.83
N PRO A 261 21.20 -39.34 11.88
CA PRO A 261 20.32 -39.46 13.03
C PRO A 261 19.90 -40.90 13.31
N GLU A 262 19.58 -41.20 14.57
CA GLU A 262 18.98 -42.48 14.95
C GLU A 262 17.47 -42.42 14.89
N ILE A 263 16.82 -43.58 14.70
CA ILE A 263 15.36 -43.66 14.70
C ILE A 263 14.81 -43.19 16.05
N GLY A 264 13.94 -42.20 16.04
CA GLY A 264 13.38 -41.55 17.21
C GLY A 264 14.00 -40.20 17.58
N ASP A 265 15.09 -39.82 16.91
CA ASP A 265 15.68 -38.49 17.09
C ASP A 265 14.72 -37.39 16.57
N LYS A 266 14.77 -36.21 17.19
CA LYS A 266 14.17 -35.00 16.64
C LYS A 266 15.18 -34.27 15.77
N VAL A 267 14.80 -34.02 14.54
CA VAL A 267 15.63 -33.30 13.56
C VAL A 267 15.00 -31.96 13.16
N LEU A 268 15.86 -31.01 12.88
CA LEU A 268 15.48 -29.72 12.31
C LEU A 268 15.74 -29.74 10.81
N VAL A 269 14.71 -29.51 10.02
CA VAL A 269 14.76 -29.61 8.57
C VAL A 269 14.38 -28.26 7.96
N HIS A 270 15.33 -27.63 7.28
CA HIS A 270 15.00 -26.58 6.36
C HIS A 270 14.57 -27.18 5.03
N CYS A 271 13.44 -26.74 4.51
CA CYS A 271 12.99 -27.20 3.20
C CYS A 271 12.13 -26.16 2.48
N THR A 272 12.10 -26.32 1.18
CA THR A 272 11.21 -25.57 0.28
C THR A 272 10.49 -26.54 -0.64
N GLY A 273 9.16 -26.44 -0.70
CA GLY A 273 8.30 -27.26 -1.54
C GLY A 273 7.81 -26.49 -2.76
N TYR A 274 7.98 -27.09 -3.93
CA TYR A 274 7.59 -26.55 -5.22
C TYR A 274 6.72 -27.51 -6.01
N PHE A 275 5.91 -26.95 -6.88
CA PHE A 275 5.38 -27.68 -8.03
C PHE A 275 6.47 -27.85 -9.09
N THR A 276 6.31 -28.82 -9.99
CA THR A 276 7.26 -29.09 -11.07
C THR A 276 7.44 -27.92 -12.04
N ASN A 277 6.48 -27.01 -12.09
CA ASN A 277 6.52 -25.77 -12.87
C ASN A 277 7.24 -24.61 -12.18
N GLY A 278 7.90 -24.86 -11.04
CA GLY A 278 8.65 -23.87 -10.28
C GLY A 278 7.82 -22.99 -9.33
N ASN A 279 6.49 -23.13 -9.30
CA ASN A 279 5.67 -22.41 -8.33
C ASN A 279 5.93 -22.93 -6.91
N LEU A 280 6.08 -22.00 -5.97
CA LEU A 280 6.28 -22.25 -4.55
C LEU A 280 4.94 -22.55 -3.87
N PHE A 281 4.88 -23.57 -2.98
CA PHE A 281 3.75 -23.77 -2.08
C PHE A 281 4.14 -23.78 -0.59
N PHE A 282 5.42 -23.95 -0.26
CA PHE A 282 5.92 -23.97 1.11
C PHE A 282 7.40 -23.60 1.16
N THR A 283 7.82 -22.87 2.19
CA THR A 283 9.25 -22.65 2.48
C THR A 283 9.48 -22.33 3.95
N THR A 284 10.62 -22.77 4.46
CA THR A 284 11.18 -22.38 5.76
C THR A 284 12.28 -21.32 5.63
N TYR A 285 12.47 -20.75 4.44
CA TYR A 285 13.48 -19.72 4.19
C TYR A 285 12.79 -18.37 3.89
N LYS A 286 13.16 -17.34 4.65
CA LYS A 286 12.61 -15.99 4.50
C LYS A 286 12.95 -15.38 3.14
N ASP A 287 14.19 -15.50 2.71
CA ASP A 287 14.69 -14.98 1.44
C ASP A 287 14.00 -15.62 0.21
N VAL A 288 13.67 -16.92 0.30
CA VAL A 288 12.87 -17.60 -0.73
C VAL A 288 11.45 -17.01 -0.78
N ALA A 289 10.82 -16.80 0.39
CA ALA A 289 9.49 -16.19 0.44
C ALA A 289 9.50 -14.76 -0.11
N GLU A 290 10.53 -13.97 0.15
CA GLU A 290 10.75 -12.64 -0.42
C GLU A 290 10.87 -12.71 -1.95
N THR A 291 11.70 -13.61 -2.47
CA THR A 291 11.94 -13.80 -3.91
C THR A 291 10.65 -14.14 -4.66
N TYR A 292 9.77 -14.95 -4.06
CA TYR A 292 8.48 -15.31 -4.63
C TYR A 292 7.35 -14.30 -4.34
N GLY A 293 7.63 -13.24 -3.59
CA GLY A 293 6.63 -12.21 -3.25
C GLY A 293 5.53 -12.70 -2.30
N VAL A 294 5.81 -13.75 -1.52
CA VAL A 294 4.86 -14.37 -0.57
C VAL A 294 5.30 -14.22 0.89
N LEU A 295 6.19 -13.26 1.17
CA LEU A 295 6.66 -12.98 2.51
C LEU A 295 5.50 -12.68 3.46
N ASN A 296 5.47 -13.37 4.58
CA ASN A 296 4.58 -13.11 5.70
C ASN A 296 5.41 -12.77 6.94
N GLU A 297 5.45 -11.51 7.33
CA GLU A 297 6.24 -11.01 8.48
C GLU A 297 5.87 -11.66 9.83
N ARG A 298 4.69 -12.30 9.92
CA ARG A 298 4.26 -13.03 11.13
C ARG A 298 4.79 -14.46 11.18
N ASN A 299 5.35 -14.97 10.07
CA ASN A 299 5.95 -16.29 10.00
C ASN A 299 7.44 -16.19 10.39
N PRO A 300 7.93 -16.91 11.41
CA PRO A 300 9.33 -16.86 11.79
C PRO A 300 10.28 -17.50 10.77
N TYR A 301 9.78 -18.31 9.84
CA TYR A 301 10.59 -19.07 8.88
C TYR A 301 11.64 -19.97 9.52
N ASP A 302 11.32 -20.52 10.70
CA ASP A 302 12.17 -21.47 11.39
C ASP A 302 12.20 -22.84 10.70
N PRO A 303 13.27 -23.65 10.88
CA PRO A 303 13.31 -25.02 10.37
C PRO A 303 12.16 -25.85 10.98
N MET A 304 11.59 -26.71 10.16
CA MET A 304 10.56 -27.66 10.60
C MET A 304 11.18 -28.68 11.56
N THR A 305 10.58 -28.84 12.74
CA THR A 305 10.97 -29.92 13.69
C THR A 305 10.13 -31.16 13.36
N THR A 306 10.80 -32.29 13.15
CA THR A 306 10.11 -33.56 12.91
C THR A 306 10.85 -34.72 13.59
N ASP A 307 10.18 -35.86 13.75
CA ASP A 307 10.80 -37.09 14.21
C ASP A 307 11.52 -37.76 13.02
N TYR A 308 12.75 -38.22 13.25
CA TYR A 308 13.48 -39.05 12.29
C TYR A 308 12.99 -40.49 12.47
N SER A 309 11.85 -40.80 11.80
CA SER A 309 11.12 -42.06 12.01
C SER A 309 10.31 -42.43 10.78
N PRO A 310 10.15 -43.75 10.51
CA PRO A 310 9.19 -44.25 9.49
C PRO A 310 7.75 -43.83 9.73
N GLU A 311 7.37 -43.51 10.98
CA GLU A 311 6.03 -43.09 11.39
C GLU A 311 5.85 -41.58 11.45
N ALA A 312 6.88 -40.80 11.11
CA ALA A 312 6.81 -39.34 11.12
C ALA A 312 5.63 -38.83 10.29
N GLN A 313 4.94 -37.81 10.79
CA GLN A 313 3.75 -37.22 10.17
C GLN A 313 4.12 -36.33 8.97
N LEU A 314 4.75 -36.97 7.98
CA LEU A 314 5.21 -36.36 6.72
C LEU A 314 4.62 -37.17 5.55
N ILE A 315 4.55 -36.55 4.35
CA ILE A 315 4.21 -37.30 3.13
C ILE A 315 5.24 -38.39 2.89
N ALA A 316 4.79 -39.52 2.34
CA ALA A 316 5.60 -40.74 2.28
C ALA A 316 6.96 -40.53 1.61
N GLY A 317 6.99 -39.87 0.46
CA GLY A 317 8.26 -39.63 -0.26
C GLY A 317 9.22 -38.69 0.47
N PHE A 318 8.71 -37.66 1.17
CA PHE A 318 9.57 -36.78 1.96
C PHE A 318 10.20 -37.53 3.13
N ARG A 319 9.40 -38.33 3.83
CA ARG A 319 9.85 -39.18 4.94
C ARG A 319 10.89 -40.21 4.49
N GLU A 320 10.65 -40.90 3.36
CA GLU A 320 11.58 -41.86 2.78
C GLU A 320 12.94 -41.20 2.46
N GLY A 321 12.91 -40.05 1.76
CA GLY A 321 14.12 -39.32 1.42
C GLY A 321 14.87 -38.81 2.67
N LEU A 322 14.15 -38.30 3.67
CA LEU A 322 14.76 -37.81 4.92
C LEU A 322 15.49 -38.91 5.68
N LEU A 323 14.95 -40.13 5.72
CA LEU A 323 15.55 -41.29 6.41
C LEU A 323 16.89 -41.75 5.80
N ASP A 324 17.22 -41.34 4.57
CA ASP A 324 18.51 -41.61 3.93
C ASP A 324 19.55 -40.51 4.19
N MET A 325 19.14 -39.32 4.64
CA MET A 325 19.98 -38.13 4.82
C MET A 325 20.76 -38.15 6.15
N LYS A 326 21.91 -37.47 6.14
CA LYS A 326 22.71 -37.12 7.32
C LYS A 326 22.55 -35.64 7.64
N VAL A 327 22.95 -35.23 8.84
CA VAL A 327 22.99 -33.81 9.20
C VAL A 327 23.94 -33.04 8.28
N GLY A 328 23.41 -31.98 7.67
CA GLY A 328 24.11 -31.14 6.72
C GLY A 328 24.04 -31.60 5.26
N ASP A 329 23.38 -32.72 4.94
CA ASP A 329 23.05 -33.09 3.56
C ASP A 329 22.06 -32.09 2.97
N LYS A 330 22.20 -31.80 1.66
CA LYS A 330 21.20 -31.09 0.88
C LYS A 330 20.80 -31.94 -0.33
N ALA A 331 19.50 -32.01 -0.60
CA ALA A 331 18.99 -32.83 -1.68
C ALA A 331 17.79 -32.18 -2.40
N LEU A 332 17.64 -32.53 -3.68
CA LEU A 332 16.39 -32.38 -4.42
C LEU A 332 15.64 -33.73 -4.34
N MET A 333 14.42 -33.68 -3.85
CA MET A 333 13.52 -34.83 -3.80
C MET A 333 12.38 -34.63 -4.79
N TYR A 334 12.26 -35.50 -5.79
CA TYR A 334 11.14 -35.50 -6.75
C TYR A 334 10.14 -36.54 -6.30
N ILE A 335 9.06 -36.09 -5.72
CA ILE A 335 8.05 -36.90 -5.05
C ILE A 335 6.86 -37.08 -6.01
N PRO A 336 6.65 -38.28 -6.57
CA PRO A 336 5.45 -38.54 -7.38
C PRO A 336 4.20 -38.43 -6.51
N SER A 337 3.07 -38.13 -7.14
CA SER A 337 1.81 -37.81 -6.44
C SER A 337 1.37 -38.88 -5.45
N HIS A 338 1.56 -40.19 -5.75
CA HIS A 338 1.20 -41.28 -4.86
C HIS A 338 2.05 -41.37 -3.58
N LEU A 339 3.25 -40.78 -3.57
CA LEU A 339 4.09 -40.60 -2.38
C LEU A 339 3.92 -39.20 -1.75
N GLY A 340 3.12 -38.34 -2.36
CA GLY A 340 2.76 -37.01 -1.90
C GLY A 340 1.36 -36.97 -1.29
N TYR A 341 0.48 -36.16 -1.88
CA TYR A 341 -0.89 -35.98 -1.43
C TYR A 341 -1.93 -36.81 -2.21
N GLY A 342 -1.50 -37.64 -3.16
CA GLY A 342 -2.33 -38.56 -3.91
C GLY A 342 -3.45 -37.90 -4.74
N GLU A 343 -4.53 -38.65 -4.96
CA GLU A 343 -5.70 -38.19 -5.74
C GLU A 343 -6.46 -37.07 -5.02
N ALA A 344 -6.47 -37.04 -3.69
CA ALA A 344 -7.19 -36.04 -2.89
C ALA A 344 -6.51 -34.67 -2.91
N GLY A 345 -5.19 -34.59 -3.10
CA GLY A 345 -4.42 -33.37 -2.96
C GLY A 345 -4.38 -32.84 -1.52
N ASN A 346 -4.05 -31.56 -1.37
CA ASN A 346 -4.13 -30.85 -0.10
C ASN A 346 -4.79 -29.46 -0.31
N PRO A 347 -6.12 -29.36 -0.15
CA PRO A 347 -6.83 -28.08 -0.37
C PRO A 347 -6.36 -26.94 0.53
N ARG A 348 -5.89 -27.22 1.76
CA ARG A 348 -5.38 -26.19 2.69
C ARG A 348 -4.09 -25.55 2.20
N ALA A 349 -3.24 -26.35 1.54
CA ALA A 349 -2.00 -25.90 0.92
C ALA A 349 -2.17 -25.59 -0.58
N GLN A 350 -3.40 -25.59 -1.09
CA GLN A 350 -3.74 -25.38 -2.52
C GLN A 350 -2.99 -26.33 -3.47
N ILE A 351 -2.74 -27.57 -3.02
CA ILE A 351 -2.10 -28.61 -3.83
C ILE A 351 -3.19 -29.48 -4.48
N PRO A 352 -3.32 -29.45 -5.82
CA PRO A 352 -4.29 -30.29 -6.52
C PRO A 352 -4.00 -31.79 -6.35
N GLY A 353 -5.02 -32.62 -6.56
CA GLY A 353 -4.83 -34.08 -6.64
C GLY A 353 -3.94 -34.48 -7.81
N ASN A 354 -3.28 -35.63 -7.69
CA ASN A 354 -2.37 -36.20 -8.70
C ASN A 354 -1.21 -35.27 -9.09
N THR A 355 -0.72 -34.45 -8.17
CA THR A 355 0.34 -33.48 -8.41
C THR A 355 1.68 -34.00 -7.89
N ASP A 356 2.68 -34.08 -8.78
CA ASP A 356 4.08 -34.34 -8.43
C ASP A 356 4.70 -33.11 -7.78
N LEU A 357 5.54 -33.32 -6.78
CA LEU A 357 6.17 -32.27 -5.99
C LEU A 357 7.70 -32.34 -6.08
N VAL A 358 8.35 -31.21 -5.87
CA VAL A 358 9.80 -31.13 -5.72
C VAL A 358 10.10 -30.44 -4.40
N PHE A 359 10.97 -31.05 -3.60
CA PHE A 359 11.47 -30.43 -2.37
C PHE A 359 12.97 -30.22 -2.45
N GLU A 360 13.39 -29.00 -2.10
CA GLU A 360 14.78 -28.69 -1.71
C GLU A 360 14.85 -28.87 -0.19
N VAL A 361 15.74 -29.73 0.28
CA VAL A 361 15.86 -30.11 1.68
C VAL A 361 17.30 -29.91 2.14
#